data_bc45d902fd446dfcf8e5b877e59a22d3
#
_entry.id   bc45d902fd446dfcf8e5b877e59a22d3
#
_cell.length_a   1.000
_cell.length_b   1.000
_cell.length_c   1.000
_cell.angle_alpha   90.00
_cell.angle_beta   90.00
_cell.angle_gamma   90.00
#
_symmetry.space_group_name_H-M   'P 1'
#
loop_
_entity.id
_entity.type
_entity.pdbx_description
1 polymer ?
#
loop_
_entity_poly.entity_id
_entity_poly.type
_entity_poly.pdbx_seq_one_letter_code
_entity_poly.pdbx_strand_id
1 'polypeptide(L)'
;MAQSDYKRGIFNHVGLNVGAGTEGISVGVAAPVTNFLEVEAGVNIMPSFKLSGDLDVDVNTSSLPQVPNVTYPTGATIHAEGSFDRTTFNVKANLYPFGGGSKFFIAAGLSIGGEKIAEVTGSCDELRQFSENNLHTPELKDQFRKAISANLGGYNLVLDENYNLQGDIRCKNVRPYLGLGFG
;
A
#
# COMPACT_ATOMS: atom_id res chain seq x y z
N MET A 1 -47.07 -7.45 -8.57
CA MET A 1 -45.94 -6.71 -9.18
C MET A 1 -45.28 -7.68 -10.16
N ALA A 2 -45.36 -7.40 -11.44
CA ALA A 2 -44.74 -8.21 -12.47
C ALA A 2 -43.20 -8.03 -12.32
N GLN A 3 -42.53 -9.11 -11.92
CA GLN A 3 -41.09 -9.23 -12.05
C GLN A 3 -40.83 -9.26 -13.56
N SER A 4 -40.30 -8.18 -14.13
CA SER A 4 -39.85 -8.22 -15.50
C SER A 4 -38.72 -9.24 -15.57
N ASP A 5 -38.89 -10.29 -16.39
CA ASP A 5 -37.81 -11.23 -16.73
C ASP A 5 -36.69 -10.43 -17.38
N TYR A 6 -35.76 -10.02 -16.59
CA TYR A 6 -34.61 -9.24 -17.03
C TYR A 6 -33.66 -10.20 -17.76
N LYS A 7 -33.77 -10.21 -19.10
CA LYS A 7 -32.86 -10.97 -19.94
C LYS A 7 -31.63 -10.13 -20.25
N ARG A 8 -30.48 -10.55 -19.75
CA ARG A 8 -29.20 -10.01 -20.21
C ARG A 8 -29.03 -10.38 -21.67
N GLY A 9 -29.05 -9.40 -22.54
CA GLY A 9 -28.76 -9.54 -23.98
C GLY A 9 -27.46 -8.82 -24.32
N ILE A 10 -26.90 -9.07 -25.49
CA ILE A 10 -25.66 -8.45 -25.95
C ILE A 10 -25.82 -6.93 -25.97
N PHE A 11 -25.10 -6.24 -25.09
CA PHE A 11 -25.04 -4.78 -24.93
C PHE A 11 -26.43 -4.09 -24.89
N ASN A 12 -27.45 -4.77 -24.37
CA ASN A 12 -28.81 -4.22 -24.32
C ASN A 12 -29.01 -3.18 -23.21
N HIS A 13 -28.05 -3.08 -22.28
CA HIS A 13 -28.02 -2.03 -21.25
C HIS A 13 -26.58 -1.82 -20.75
N VAL A 14 -26.39 -0.71 -20.06
CA VAL A 14 -25.15 -0.38 -19.37
C VAL A 14 -25.50 -0.12 -17.91
N GLY A 15 -24.84 -0.82 -17.03
CA GLY A 15 -24.92 -0.63 -15.59
C GLY A 15 -23.84 0.32 -15.08
N LEU A 16 -24.16 1.08 -14.05
CA LEU A 16 -23.19 1.86 -13.29
C LEU A 16 -22.95 1.16 -11.96
N ASN A 17 -21.70 0.87 -11.65
CA ASN A 17 -21.28 0.26 -10.38
C ASN A 17 -20.61 1.31 -9.51
N VAL A 18 -21.00 1.37 -8.26
CA VAL A 18 -20.31 2.14 -7.22
C VAL A 18 -20.12 1.22 -6.02
N GLY A 19 -18.93 1.21 -5.49
CA GLY A 19 -18.61 0.34 -4.36
C GLY A 19 -17.57 0.96 -3.43
N ALA A 20 -17.39 0.33 -2.28
CA ALA A 20 -16.32 0.65 -1.34
C ALA A 20 -15.71 -0.65 -0.80
N GLY A 21 -14.41 -0.65 -0.64
CA GLY A 21 -13.68 -1.82 -0.15
C GLY A 21 -12.26 -1.46 0.29
N THR A 22 -11.45 -2.48 0.46
CA THR A 22 -10.04 -2.33 0.86
C THR A 22 -9.17 -1.60 -0.17
N GLU A 23 -9.64 -1.51 -1.42
CA GLU A 23 -8.99 -0.74 -2.50
C GLU A 23 -9.53 0.70 -2.62
N GLY A 24 -10.36 1.13 -1.68
CA GLY A 24 -10.99 2.45 -1.67
C GLY A 24 -12.40 2.47 -2.26
N ILE A 25 -12.73 3.58 -2.90
CA ILE A 25 -14.02 3.79 -3.58
C ILE A 25 -13.87 3.36 -5.03
N SER A 26 -14.78 2.53 -5.50
CA SER A 26 -14.85 2.06 -6.88
C SER A 26 -16.00 2.71 -7.64
N VAL A 27 -15.72 3.10 -8.87
CA VAL A 27 -16.72 3.52 -9.84
C VAL A 27 -16.44 2.81 -11.15
N GLY A 28 -17.46 2.22 -11.76
CA GLY A 28 -17.29 1.47 -12.98
C GLY A 28 -18.57 1.39 -13.80
N VAL A 29 -18.39 0.91 -15.01
CA VAL A 29 -19.48 0.60 -15.94
C VAL A 29 -19.43 -0.88 -16.28
N ALA A 30 -20.60 -1.49 -16.39
CA ALA A 30 -20.76 -2.88 -16.75
C ALA A 30 -21.73 -3.03 -17.91
N ALA A 31 -21.46 -3.97 -18.80
CA ALA A 31 -22.34 -4.30 -19.91
C ALA A 31 -22.42 -5.82 -20.12
N PRO A 32 -23.61 -6.39 -20.30
CA PRO A 32 -23.76 -7.80 -20.58
C PRO A 32 -23.29 -8.11 -22.01
N VAL A 33 -22.48 -9.15 -22.11
CA VAL A 33 -22.03 -9.70 -23.40
C VAL A 33 -22.89 -10.90 -23.79
N THR A 34 -23.33 -11.67 -22.81
CA THR A 34 -24.26 -12.80 -22.99
C THR A 34 -25.19 -12.89 -21.77
N ASN A 35 -26.14 -13.82 -21.78
CA ASN A 35 -26.98 -14.12 -20.59
C ASN A 35 -26.19 -14.57 -19.36
N PHE A 36 -24.95 -15.02 -19.55
CA PHE A 36 -24.11 -15.57 -18.50
C PHE A 36 -22.87 -14.72 -18.21
N LEU A 37 -22.54 -13.77 -19.08
CA LEU A 37 -21.30 -13.03 -19.04
C LEU A 37 -21.56 -11.52 -19.12
N GLU A 38 -20.99 -10.80 -18.20
CA GLU A 38 -20.94 -9.34 -18.14
C GLU A 38 -19.48 -8.87 -18.08
N VAL A 39 -19.15 -7.82 -18.78
CA VAL A 39 -17.83 -7.18 -18.71
C VAL A 39 -17.97 -5.87 -17.96
N GLU A 40 -17.05 -5.64 -17.07
CA GLU A 40 -16.99 -4.42 -16.24
C GLU A 40 -15.63 -3.75 -16.39
N ALA A 41 -15.62 -2.42 -16.51
CA ALA A 41 -14.44 -1.60 -16.45
C ALA A 41 -14.66 -0.45 -15.45
N GLY A 42 -13.66 -0.15 -14.66
CA GLY A 42 -13.79 0.87 -13.61
C GLY A 42 -12.48 1.37 -13.06
N VAL A 43 -12.59 2.28 -12.11
CA VAL A 43 -11.50 2.89 -11.37
C VAL A 43 -11.75 2.71 -9.89
N ASN A 44 -10.72 2.31 -9.14
CA ASN A 44 -10.71 2.36 -7.69
C ASN A 44 -9.80 3.51 -7.26
N ILE A 45 -10.30 4.32 -6.36
CA ILE A 45 -9.59 5.45 -5.78
C ILE A 45 -9.54 5.24 -4.29
N MET A 46 -8.35 5.02 -3.77
CA MET A 46 -8.10 5.05 -2.33
C MET A 46 -7.82 6.49 -1.94
N PRO A 47 -8.70 7.13 -1.15
CA PRO A 47 -8.44 8.47 -0.67
C PRO A 47 -7.16 8.47 0.17
N SER A 48 -6.37 9.53 0.07
CA SER A 48 -5.16 9.67 0.84
C SER A 48 -5.48 9.73 2.33
N PHE A 49 -4.86 8.85 3.10
CA PHE A 49 -4.88 8.89 4.55
C PHE A 49 -3.49 8.63 5.11
N LYS A 50 -3.26 9.15 6.29
CA LYS A 50 -1.98 9.04 6.99
C LYS A 50 -2.17 8.29 8.29
N LEU A 51 -1.22 7.42 8.59
CA LEU A 51 -1.12 6.73 9.86
C LEU A 51 0.24 7.07 10.46
N SER A 52 0.23 7.58 11.68
CA SER A 52 1.46 7.87 12.42
C SER A 52 1.67 6.80 13.49
N GLY A 53 2.91 6.48 13.75
CA GLY A 53 3.31 5.54 14.79
C GLY A 53 4.77 5.70 15.16
N ASP A 54 5.13 5.15 16.28
CA ASP A 54 6.49 5.17 16.79
C ASP A 54 7.16 3.83 16.51
N LEU A 55 8.39 3.88 16.01
CA LEU A 55 9.23 2.72 15.71
C LEU A 55 10.46 2.77 16.59
N ASP A 56 10.64 1.76 17.43
CA ASP A 56 11.86 1.63 18.21
C ASP A 56 12.97 1.05 17.34
N VAL A 57 14.12 1.67 17.38
CA VAL A 57 15.33 1.27 16.67
C VAL A 57 16.44 0.96 17.63
N ASP A 58 17.20 -0.08 17.34
CA ASP A 58 18.35 -0.49 18.11
C ASP A 58 19.63 0.06 17.48
N VAL A 59 20.57 0.50 18.31
CA VAL A 59 21.91 0.91 17.90
C VAL A 59 22.91 -0.17 18.32
N ASN A 60 23.53 -0.82 17.35
CA ASN A 60 24.59 -1.79 17.61
C ASN A 60 25.89 -1.09 18.01
N THR A 61 25.99 -0.74 19.28
CA THR A 61 27.15 -0.01 19.82
C THR A 61 28.44 -0.83 19.78
N SER A 62 28.35 -2.16 19.69
CA SER A 62 29.55 -3.02 19.63
C SER A 62 30.32 -2.89 18.31
N SER A 63 29.67 -2.39 17.26
CA SER A 63 30.30 -2.17 15.95
C SER A 63 30.91 -0.79 15.80
N LEU A 64 30.76 0.08 16.81
CA LEU A 64 31.19 1.47 16.77
C LEU A 64 32.58 1.65 17.38
N PRO A 65 33.42 2.54 16.81
CA PRO A 65 34.70 2.89 17.41
C PRO A 65 34.49 3.60 18.75
N GLN A 66 35.33 3.29 19.71
CA GLN A 66 35.32 3.99 20.99
C GLN A 66 35.89 5.40 20.82
N VAL A 67 35.05 6.40 21.06
CA VAL A 67 35.44 7.81 21.06
C VAL A 67 35.51 8.28 22.50
N PRO A 68 36.63 8.90 22.94
CA PRO A 68 36.77 9.41 24.31
C PRO A 68 35.63 10.37 24.65
N ASN A 69 35.03 10.17 25.83
CA ASN A 69 33.93 10.99 26.37
C ASN A 69 32.59 10.93 25.55
N VAL A 70 32.44 9.98 24.65
CA VAL A 70 31.18 9.76 23.93
C VAL A 70 30.56 8.45 24.39
N THR A 71 29.32 8.53 24.89
CA THR A 71 28.49 7.36 25.21
C THR A 71 27.43 7.25 24.14
N TYR A 72 27.47 6.21 23.32
CA TYR A 72 26.49 5.98 22.27
C TYR A 72 25.13 5.56 22.86
N PRO A 73 24.01 6.06 22.32
CA PRO A 73 22.69 5.55 22.67
C PRO A 73 22.56 4.11 22.22
N THR A 74 21.87 3.27 23.00
CA THR A 74 21.60 1.87 22.66
C THR A 74 20.34 1.69 21.84
N GLY A 75 19.48 2.69 21.81
CA GLY A 75 18.25 2.71 21.02
C GLY A 75 17.70 4.13 20.92
N ALA A 76 16.71 4.30 20.08
CA ALA A 76 15.96 5.54 19.91
C ALA A 76 14.59 5.26 19.32
N THR A 77 13.69 6.24 19.35
CA THR A 77 12.36 6.13 18.74
C THR A 77 12.29 7.00 17.49
N ILE A 78 11.88 6.40 16.39
CA ILE A 78 11.57 7.09 15.13
C ILE A 78 10.08 7.39 15.09
N HIS A 79 9.71 8.63 14.97
CA HIS A 79 8.34 9.03 14.65
C HIS A 79 8.10 8.80 13.16
N ALA A 80 7.34 7.77 12.82
CA ALA A 80 7.05 7.37 11.45
C ALA A 80 5.63 7.74 11.04
N GLU A 81 5.48 8.18 9.80
CA GLU A 81 4.21 8.45 9.16
C GLU A 81 4.10 7.62 7.88
N GLY A 82 3.06 6.80 7.80
CA GLY A 82 2.69 6.08 6.59
C GLY A 82 1.60 6.84 5.84
N SER A 83 1.86 7.20 4.60
CA SER A 83 0.90 7.82 3.69
C SER A 83 0.42 6.79 2.67
N PHE A 84 -0.90 6.67 2.55
CA PHE A 84 -1.56 5.73 1.65
C PHE A 84 -2.37 6.53 0.65
N ASP A 85 -2.10 6.32 -0.61
CA ASP A 85 -2.81 6.93 -1.71
C ASP A 85 -2.67 6.01 -2.93
N ARG A 86 -3.77 5.69 -3.61
CA ARG A 86 -3.70 4.76 -4.71
C ARG A 86 -4.88 4.88 -5.64
N THR A 87 -4.58 4.90 -6.95
CA THR A 87 -5.59 4.80 -8.01
C THR A 87 -5.28 3.60 -8.89
N THR A 88 -6.29 2.77 -9.16
CA THR A 88 -6.16 1.60 -10.02
C THR A 88 -7.29 1.52 -11.02
N PHE A 89 -6.99 1.02 -12.21
CA PHE A 89 -7.97 0.68 -13.24
C PHE A 89 -8.28 -0.81 -13.18
N ASN A 90 -9.55 -1.17 -13.33
CA ASN A 90 -9.99 -2.56 -13.31
C ASN A 90 -10.71 -2.91 -14.61
N VAL A 91 -10.45 -4.09 -15.10
CA VAL A 91 -11.25 -4.74 -16.12
C VAL A 91 -11.58 -6.14 -15.62
N LYS A 92 -12.87 -6.45 -15.52
CA LYS A 92 -13.37 -7.72 -14.98
C LYS A 92 -14.40 -8.32 -15.90
N ALA A 93 -14.49 -9.63 -15.89
CA ALA A 93 -15.57 -10.41 -16.46
C ALA A 93 -16.34 -11.10 -15.34
N ASN A 94 -17.63 -10.88 -15.25
CA ASN A 94 -18.53 -11.46 -14.27
C ASN A 94 -19.30 -12.60 -14.95
N LEU A 95 -19.04 -13.84 -14.51
CA LEU A 95 -19.72 -15.02 -14.98
C LEU A 95 -20.87 -15.37 -14.01
N TYR A 96 -22.07 -15.49 -14.54
CA TYR A 96 -23.28 -15.89 -13.83
C TYR A 96 -23.61 -17.35 -14.14
N PRO A 97 -23.13 -18.34 -13.35
CA PRO A 97 -23.22 -19.76 -13.69
C PRO A 97 -24.66 -20.28 -13.74
N PHE A 98 -25.58 -19.61 -13.06
CA PHE A 98 -26.99 -19.98 -13.01
C PHE A 98 -27.87 -19.15 -13.97
N GLY A 99 -27.27 -18.43 -14.91
CA GLY A 99 -27.93 -17.61 -15.90
C GLY A 99 -28.32 -16.21 -15.47
N GLY A 100 -28.93 -15.45 -16.38
CA GLY A 100 -29.22 -14.02 -16.21
C GLY A 100 -30.19 -13.63 -15.10
N GLY A 101 -30.89 -14.60 -14.48
CA GLY A 101 -31.72 -14.36 -13.31
C GLY A 101 -30.99 -14.58 -11.97
N SER A 102 -29.76 -15.09 -12.02
CA SER A 102 -28.95 -15.31 -10.81
C SER A 102 -28.33 -14.00 -10.35
N LYS A 103 -28.32 -13.82 -9.05
CA LYS A 103 -27.58 -12.74 -8.40
C LYS A 103 -26.14 -13.12 -8.07
N PHE A 104 -25.83 -14.41 -8.05
CA PHE A 104 -24.49 -14.91 -7.77
C PHE A 104 -23.63 -14.87 -9.04
N PHE A 105 -22.41 -14.35 -8.90
CA PHE A 105 -21.44 -14.33 -10.00
C PHE A 105 -20.02 -14.63 -9.51
N ILE A 106 -19.20 -15.11 -10.43
CA ILE A 106 -17.76 -15.28 -10.29
C ILE A 106 -17.11 -14.21 -11.15
N ALA A 107 -16.27 -13.38 -10.54
CA ALA A 107 -15.55 -12.32 -11.23
C ALA A 107 -14.09 -12.71 -11.42
N ALA A 108 -13.58 -12.53 -12.63
CA ALA A 108 -12.16 -12.65 -12.94
C ALA A 108 -11.71 -11.47 -13.78
N GLY A 109 -10.50 -10.96 -13.53
CA GLY A 109 -10.05 -9.78 -14.25
C GLY A 109 -8.62 -9.35 -13.90
N LEU A 110 -8.31 -8.14 -14.27
CA LEU A 110 -7.02 -7.49 -14.04
C LEU A 110 -7.24 -6.12 -13.40
N SER A 111 -6.39 -5.80 -12.43
CA SER A 111 -6.24 -4.46 -11.86
C SER A 111 -4.89 -3.90 -12.31
N ILE A 112 -4.88 -2.68 -12.83
CA ILE A 112 -3.72 -2.04 -13.47
C ILE A 112 -3.47 -0.70 -12.79
N GLY A 113 -2.20 -0.36 -12.56
CA GLY A 113 -1.79 0.90 -11.95
C GLY A 113 -1.64 0.81 -10.43
N GLY A 114 -1.37 1.94 -9.80
CA GLY A 114 -1.21 2.04 -8.35
C GLY A 114 -0.07 1.15 -7.83
N GLU A 115 1.12 1.25 -8.41
CA GLU A 115 2.29 0.46 -7.99
C GLU A 115 2.70 0.76 -6.54
N LYS A 116 2.61 2.02 -6.14
CA LYS A 116 2.90 2.47 -4.79
C LYS A 116 1.65 2.25 -3.92
N ILE A 117 1.80 1.43 -2.88
CA ILE A 117 0.72 1.14 -1.93
C ILE A 117 0.78 2.14 -0.78
N ALA A 118 1.99 2.36 -0.26
CA ALA A 118 2.24 3.25 0.87
C ALA A 118 3.62 3.88 0.74
N GLU A 119 3.74 5.10 1.22
CA GLU A 119 5.00 5.77 1.48
C GLU A 119 5.17 5.90 2.99
N VAL A 120 6.34 5.52 3.49
CA VAL A 120 6.69 5.63 4.89
C VAL A 120 7.79 6.66 5.01
N THR A 121 7.56 7.68 5.81
CA THR A 121 8.57 8.69 6.18
C THR A 121 8.69 8.73 7.69
N GLY A 122 9.86 9.03 8.20
CA GLY A 122 10.08 9.16 9.63
C GLY A 122 11.30 9.99 9.93
N SER A 123 11.40 10.49 11.14
CA SER A 123 12.56 11.24 11.61
C SER A 123 12.91 10.84 13.02
N CYS A 124 14.21 10.87 13.33
CA CYS A 124 14.72 10.66 14.67
C CYS A 124 15.58 11.85 15.09
N ASP A 125 14.95 12.80 15.76
CA ASP A 125 15.64 14.00 16.22
C ASP A 125 16.71 13.70 17.27
N GLU A 126 16.50 12.68 18.09
CA GLU A 126 17.46 12.26 19.13
C GLU A 126 18.79 11.79 18.53
N LEU A 127 18.74 10.91 17.53
CA LEU A 127 19.93 10.39 16.86
C LEU A 127 20.64 11.49 16.06
N ARG A 128 19.87 12.38 15.44
CA ARG A 128 20.40 13.53 14.71
C ARG A 128 21.17 14.46 15.65
N GLN A 129 20.55 14.89 16.74
CA GLN A 129 21.19 15.76 17.72
C GLN A 129 22.40 15.11 18.38
N PHE A 130 22.32 13.81 18.71
CA PHE A 130 23.47 13.08 19.22
C PHE A 130 24.64 13.09 18.23
N SER A 131 24.37 12.80 16.96
CA SER A 131 25.38 12.79 15.91
C SER A 131 26.01 14.16 15.69
N GLU A 132 25.21 15.22 15.64
CA GLU A 132 25.70 16.60 15.46
C GLU A 132 26.60 17.05 16.61
N ASN A 133 26.21 16.73 17.85
CA ASN A 133 26.92 17.19 19.05
C ASN A 133 28.18 16.37 19.38
N ASN A 134 28.23 15.11 18.99
CA ASN A 134 29.28 14.17 19.46
C ASN A 134 30.16 13.61 18.33
N LEU A 135 29.69 13.58 17.09
CA LEU A 135 30.40 12.99 15.97
C LEU A 135 30.86 14.07 14.99
N HIS A 136 32.17 14.36 15.01
CA HIS A 136 32.74 15.48 14.27
C HIS A 136 33.31 15.12 12.90
N THR A 137 33.45 13.82 12.59
CA THR A 137 33.95 13.36 11.29
C THR A 137 32.88 12.68 10.47
N PRO A 138 32.88 12.83 9.14
CA PRO A 138 31.92 12.19 8.26
C PRO A 138 31.94 10.66 8.39
N GLU A 139 33.12 10.08 8.59
CA GLU A 139 33.33 8.64 8.72
C GLU A 139 32.63 8.10 9.99
N LEU A 140 32.73 8.80 11.13
CA LEU A 140 32.06 8.42 12.36
C LEU A 140 30.53 8.52 12.24
N LYS A 141 30.04 9.55 11.57
CA LYS A 141 28.61 9.70 11.31
C LYS A 141 28.08 8.56 10.43
N ASP A 142 28.81 8.19 9.40
CA ASP A 142 28.42 7.09 8.51
C ASP A 142 28.46 5.72 9.22
N GLN A 143 29.47 5.48 10.05
CA GLN A 143 29.53 4.26 10.87
C GLN A 143 28.40 4.20 11.89
N PHE A 144 28.09 5.31 12.56
CA PHE A 144 26.97 5.38 13.49
C PHE A 144 25.64 5.11 12.81
N ARG A 145 25.40 5.72 11.66
CA ARG A 145 24.18 5.48 10.86
C ARG A 145 24.02 4.02 10.44
N LYS A 146 25.12 3.36 10.02
CA LYS A 146 25.12 1.94 9.66
C LYS A 146 24.90 1.00 10.85
N ALA A 147 25.22 1.45 12.06
CA ALA A 147 24.99 0.70 13.29
C ALA A 147 23.53 0.74 13.76
N ILE A 148 22.73 1.66 13.20
CA ILE A 148 21.30 1.77 13.51
C ILE A 148 20.56 0.75 12.67
N SER A 149 19.84 -0.13 13.32
CA SER A 149 18.96 -1.11 12.65
C SER A 149 17.54 -1.00 13.19
N ALA A 150 16.61 -0.76 12.30
CA ALA A 150 15.20 -0.91 12.61
C ALA A 150 14.71 -2.22 11.99
N ASN A 151 14.19 -3.11 12.80
CA ASN A 151 13.64 -4.38 12.33
C ASN A 151 12.12 -4.25 12.18
N LEU A 152 11.66 -4.06 10.97
CA LEU A 152 10.24 -4.08 10.62
C LEU A 152 9.95 -5.39 9.87
N GLY A 153 9.62 -6.45 10.62
CA GLY A 153 9.19 -7.72 10.01
C GLY A 153 10.23 -8.38 9.10
N GLY A 154 11.53 -8.18 9.37
CA GLY A 154 12.62 -8.75 8.56
C GLY A 154 13.22 -7.82 7.50
N TYR A 155 12.77 -6.58 7.43
CA TYR A 155 13.35 -5.57 6.55
C TYR A 155 14.30 -4.67 7.34
N ASN A 156 15.50 -4.47 6.80
CA ASN A 156 16.44 -3.49 7.33
C ASN A 156 16.09 -2.12 6.78
N LEU A 157 15.73 -1.21 7.65
CA LEU A 157 15.48 0.19 7.31
C LEU A 157 16.82 0.94 7.27
N VAL A 158 17.04 1.72 6.23
CA VAL A 158 18.23 2.55 6.08
C VAL A 158 17.83 4.01 6.29
N LEU A 159 18.52 4.67 7.23
CA LEU A 159 18.34 6.09 7.46
C LEU A 159 19.21 6.91 6.49
N ASP A 160 18.71 8.05 6.08
CA ASP A 160 19.45 9.03 5.29
C ASP A 160 20.54 9.76 6.12
N GLU A 161 21.25 10.71 5.50
CA GLU A 161 22.32 11.49 6.16
C GLU A 161 21.80 12.37 7.31
N ASN A 162 20.50 12.66 7.33
CA ASN A 162 19.83 13.46 8.35
C ASN A 162 19.07 12.61 9.39
N TYR A 163 19.32 11.30 9.41
CA TYR A 163 18.61 10.33 10.27
C TYR A 163 17.10 10.27 10.02
N ASN A 164 16.68 10.56 8.79
CA ASN A 164 15.31 10.34 8.37
C ASN A 164 15.16 8.95 7.77
N LEU A 165 13.99 8.37 8.01
CA LEU A 165 13.53 7.17 7.34
C LEU A 165 12.70 7.55 6.12
N GLN A 166 13.01 6.96 4.97
CA GLN A 166 12.18 7.06 3.78
C GLN A 166 12.11 5.71 3.10
N GLY A 167 10.92 5.26 2.83
CA GLY A 167 10.66 4.01 2.13
C GLY A 167 9.32 4.01 1.46
N ASP A 168 9.15 3.14 0.49
CA ASP A 168 7.86 2.92 -0.15
C ASP A 168 7.57 1.42 -0.30
N ILE A 169 6.32 1.09 -0.10
CA ILE A 169 5.80 -0.26 -0.31
C ILE A 169 5.18 -0.29 -1.70
N ARG A 170 5.71 -1.13 -2.57
CA ARG A 170 5.26 -1.27 -3.95
C ARG A 170 4.69 -2.64 -4.25
N CYS A 171 3.77 -2.68 -5.18
CA CYS A 171 3.26 -3.92 -5.77
C CYS A 171 3.45 -3.91 -7.28
N LYS A 172 3.18 -5.06 -7.91
CA LYS A 172 3.21 -5.14 -9.38
C LYS A 172 2.13 -4.24 -9.98
N ASN A 173 2.45 -3.60 -11.10
CA ASN A 173 1.52 -2.73 -11.83
C ASN A 173 0.27 -3.48 -12.31
N VAL A 174 0.42 -4.73 -12.74
CA VAL A 174 -0.67 -5.59 -13.19
C VAL A 174 -0.90 -6.69 -12.18
N ARG A 175 -2.13 -6.83 -11.70
CA ARG A 175 -2.54 -7.81 -10.70
C ARG A 175 -3.76 -8.57 -11.17
N PRO A 176 -3.72 -9.92 -11.15
CA PRO A 176 -4.91 -10.71 -11.39
C PRO A 176 -5.92 -10.52 -10.25
N TYR A 177 -7.19 -10.50 -10.60
CA TYR A 177 -8.32 -10.43 -9.69
C TYR A 177 -9.19 -11.68 -9.85
N LEU A 178 -9.58 -12.25 -8.74
CA LEU A 178 -10.60 -13.31 -8.69
C LEU A 178 -11.52 -13.01 -7.50
N GLY A 179 -12.81 -13.06 -7.74
CA GLY A 179 -13.79 -12.74 -6.70
C GLY A 179 -15.10 -13.47 -6.89
N LEU A 180 -15.89 -13.46 -5.84
CA LEU A 180 -17.27 -13.93 -5.83
C LEU A 180 -18.15 -12.77 -5.40
N GLY A 181 -19.31 -12.64 -6.01
CA GLY A 181 -20.22 -11.55 -5.69
C GLY A 181 -21.68 -11.93 -5.78
N PHE A 182 -22.50 -11.03 -5.24
CA PHE A 182 -23.95 -11.11 -5.26
C PHE A 182 -24.49 -9.74 -5.66
N GLY A 183 -25.25 -9.65 -6.74
CA GLY A 183 -25.74 -8.38 -7.29
C GLY A 183 -27.07 -8.49 -8.02
#